data_635ef6093dffe124f0392525cd4ee716
#
_entry.id   635ef6093dffe124f0392525cd4ee716
#
_cell.length_a   1.000
_cell.length_b   1.000
_cell.length_c   1.000
_cell.angle_alpha   90.00
_cell.angle_beta   90.00
_cell.angle_gamma   90.00
#
_symmetry.space_group_name_H-M   'P 1'
#
loop_
_entity.id
_entity.type
_entity.pdbx_description
1 polymer ?
#
loop_
_entity_poly.entity_id
_entity_poly.type
_entity_poly.pdbx_seq_one_letter_code
_entity_poly.pdbx_strand_id
1 'polypeptide(L)'
;MQVLPSTAELQTHPDFSLDPLRDQLAHQGALILQKYHGRALLISTAACAINCRYCFRRHFPYTSHQAARDKWSGALKTLQASPGITEIILSGGDPLSLSNQRLDDLLIRLKSIPTLERLRIHTRL
;
A
#
# COMPACT_ATOMS: atom_id res chain seq x y z
N MET A 1 22.17 -11.78 2.41
CA MET A 1 20.88 -12.19 1.84
C MET A 1 19.77 -11.23 2.26
N GLN A 2 18.87 -10.88 1.34
CA GLN A 2 17.84 -9.86 1.58
C GLN A 2 16.54 -10.41 2.22
N VAL A 3 16.40 -11.72 2.28
CA VAL A 3 15.16 -12.38 2.71
C VAL A 3 15.31 -13.24 3.98
N LEU A 4 16.51 -13.64 4.35
CA LEU A 4 16.71 -14.41 5.57
C LEU A 4 16.78 -13.47 6.79
N PRO A 5 15.92 -13.65 7.80
CA PRO A 5 15.94 -12.84 9.01
C PRO A 5 17.21 -13.10 9.83
N SER A 6 17.56 -12.14 10.68
CA SER A 6 18.66 -12.21 11.63
C SER A 6 18.18 -11.73 12.99
N THR A 7 18.70 -12.31 14.07
CA THR A 7 18.40 -11.87 15.44
C THR A 7 18.78 -10.42 15.69
N ALA A 8 19.75 -9.88 14.95
CA ALA A 8 20.12 -8.48 15.03
C ALA A 8 18.98 -7.51 14.64
N GLU A 9 17.99 -7.97 13.88
CA GLU A 9 16.83 -7.16 13.49
C GLU A 9 15.80 -6.96 14.63
N LEU A 10 15.94 -7.71 15.72
CA LEU A 10 15.13 -7.57 16.92
C LEU A 10 15.70 -6.54 17.89
N GLN A 11 16.91 -6.06 17.64
CA GLN A 11 17.54 -5.04 18.48
C GLN A 11 16.82 -3.70 18.27
N THR A 12 16.42 -3.09 19.37
CA THR A 12 15.87 -1.74 19.37
C THR A 12 16.99 -0.72 19.50
N HIS A 13 16.91 0.39 18.79
CA HIS A 13 17.83 1.50 18.89
C HIS A 13 17.04 2.81 19.05
N PRO A 14 17.45 3.73 19.94
CA PRO A 14 16.69 4.95 20.21
C PRO A 14 16.49 5.84 18.99
N ASP A 15 17.42 5.79 18.02
CA ASP A 15 17.35 6.60 16.80
C ASP A 15 16.53 5.94 15.68
N PHE A 16 16.00 4.73 15.89
CA PHE A 16 15.25 3.99 14.88
C PHE A 16 13.75 4.00 15.18
N SER A 17 12.96 4.32 14.18
CA SER A 17 11.49 4.31 14.24
C SER A 17 10.91 3.03 13.65
N LEU A 18 9.80 2.55 14.23
CA LEU A 18 8.99 1.47 13.66
C LEU A 18 8.20 1.93 12.40
N ASP A 19 8.04 3.23 12.21
CA ASP A 19 7.46 3.85 11.01
C ASP A 19 8.43 4.88 10.41
N PRO A 20 9.53 4.41 9.79
CA PRO A 20 10.59 5.27 9.29
C PRO A 20 10.15 6.22 8.19
N LEU A 21 9.09 5.89 7.48
CA LEU A 21 8.52 6.72 6.42
C LEU A 21 7.34 7.57 6.88
N ARG A 22 6.92 7.46 8.15
CA ARG A 22 5.74 8.14 8.71
C ARG A 22 4.48 7.87 7.88
N ASP A 23 4.31 6.61 7.46
CA ASP A 23 3.16 6.19 6.65
C ASP A 23 1.85 6.34 7.42
N GLN A 24 1.88 6.19 8.75
CA GLN A 24 0.69 6.39 9.60
C GLN A 24 0.17 7.83 9.56
N LEU A 25 1.06 8.83 9.47
CA LEU A 25 0.68 10.24 9.34
C LEU A 25 0.16 10.60 7.94
N ALA A 26 0.56 9.83 6.93
CA ALA A 26 0.14 10.04 5.54
C ALA A 26 -1.21 9.40 5.20
N HIS A 27 -1.84 8.75 6.18
CA HIS A 27 -3.07 7.99 5.99
C HIS A 27 -4.26 8.92 5.75
N GLN A 28 -4.91 8.76 4.59
CA GLN A 28 -6.09 9.53 4.16
C GLN A 28 -7.40 8.73 4.29
N GLY A 29 -7.47 7.78 5.25
CA GLY A 29 -8.56 6.81 5.36
C GLY A 29 -8.31 5.54 4.53
N ALA A 30 -9.21 4.57 4.62
CA ALA A 30 -9.16 3.21 4.08
C ALA A 30 -8.11 2.93 2.99
N LEU A 31 -6.91 2.48 3.37
CA LEU A 31 -5.86 1.97 2.48
C LEU A 31 -5.18 3.00 1.56
N ILE A 32 -5.42 4.31 1.74
CA ILE A 32 -4.78 5.37 0.97
C ILE A 32 -3.73 6.09 1.81
N LEU A 33 -2.52 6.20 1.26
CA LEU A 33 -1.43 7.00 1.82
C LEU A 33 -1.08 8.11 0.83
N GLN A 34 -1.15 9.36 1.29
CA GLN A 34 -0.81 10.51 0.45
C GLN A 34 0.25 11.38 1.13
N LYS A 35 1.44 11.45 0.52
CA LYS A 35 2.57 12.29 0.95
C LYS A 35 2.86 13.43 -0.02
N TYR A 36 2.41 13.30 -1.26
CA TYR A 36 2.71 14.24 -2.33
C TYR A 36 1.43 14.72 -2.99
N HIS A 37 1.45 15.96 -3.44
CA HIS A 37 0.35 16.49 -4.25
C HIS A 37 0.22 15.67 -5.56
N GLY A 38 -1.01 15.43 -5.99
CA GLY A 38 -1.32 14.72 -7.24
C GLY A 38 -1.10 13.21 -7.22
N ARG A 39 -0.45 12.66 -6.19
CA ARG A 39 -0.09 11.24 -6.13
C ARG A 39 -0.50 10.61 -4.81
N ALA A 40 -1.08 9.41 -4.87
CA ALA A 40 -1.35 8.60 -3.69
C ALA A 40 -0.90 7.16 -3.88
N LEU A 41 -0.67 6.47 -2.77
CA LEU A 41 -0.36 5.05 -2.73
C LEU A 41 -1.59 4.31 -2.20
N LEU A 42 -2.00 3.26 -2.92
CA LEU A 42 -3.05 2.35 -2.51
C LEU A 42 -2.44 1.07 -1.95
N ILE A 43 -2.77 0.77 -0.70
CA ILE A 43 -2.47 -0.52 -0.07
C ILE A 43 -3.39 -1.58 -0.70
N SER A 44 -2.92 -2.28 -1.73
CA SER A 44 -3.72 -3.24 -2.50
C SER A 44 -3.87 -4.57 -1.79
N THR A 45 -2.84 -4.97 -1.02
CA THR A 45 -2.81 -6.21 -0.24
C THR A 45 -1.82 -6.09 0.92
N ALA A 46 -1.98 -6.95 1.93
CA ALA A 46 -0.97 -7.14 2.99
C ALA A 46 -0.02 -8.31 2.70
N ALA A 47 -0.33 -9.13 1.70
CA ALA A 47 0.45 -10.31 1.37
C ALA A 47 1.67 -9.95 0.52
N CYS A 48 2.77 -10.66 0.76
CA CYS A 48 3.96 -10.67 -0.08
C CYS A 48 4.34 -12.13 -0.36
N ALA A 49 4.76 -12.43 -1.58
CA ALA A 49 5.38 -13.72 -1.89
C ALA A 49 6.79 -13.81 -1.29
N ILE A 50 7.45 -12.67 -1.14
CA ILE A 50 8.80 -12.56 -0.56
C ILE A 50 8.80 -11.52 0.54
N ASN A 51 9.18 -11.90 1.76
CA ASN A 51 9.31 -10.99 2.89
C ASN A 51 10.72 -10.39 2.94
N CYS A 52 10.84 -9.12 2.60
CA CYS A 52 12.13 -8.43 2.59
C CYS A 52 12.58 -8.09 4.02
N ARG A 53 13.84 -8.36 4.37
CA ARG A 53 14.44 -7.97 5.67
C ARG A 53 14.32 -6.47 5.94
N TYR A 54 14.54 -5.66 4.92
CA TYR A 54 14.50 -4.20 5.00
C TYR A 54 13.10 -3.62 4.71
N CYS A 55 12.04 -4.41 4.91
CA CYS A 55 10.69 -3.92 4.71
C CYS A 55 10.37 -2.80 5.71
N PHE A 56 10.25 -1.57 5.25
CA PHE A 56 9.91 -0.41 6.08
C PHE A 56 8.45 -0.43 6.55
N ARG A 57 7.59 -1.27 5.95
CA ARG A 57 6.20 -1.50 6.37
C ARG A 57 6.00 -2.77 7.18
N ARG A 58 7.05 -3.38 7.75
CA ARG A 58 6.90 -4.62 8.57
C ARG A 58 5.98 -4.41 9.78
N HIS A 59 5.92 -3.20 10.32
CA HIS A 59 5.07 -2.82 11.46
C HIS A 59 3.81 -2.05 11.06
N PHE A 60 3.51 -1.96 9.76
CA PHE A 60 2.30 -1.30 9.29
C PHE A 60 1.05 -2.09 9.73
N PRO A 61 0.03 -1.43 10.30
CA PRO A 61 -1.14 -2.11 10.89
C PRO A 61 -2.13 -2.59 9.81
N TYR A 62 -1.73 -3.51 8.97
CA TYR A 62 -2.55 -4.04 7.87
C TYR A 62 -3.89 -4.60 8.33
N THR A 63 -3.94 -5.24 9.53
CA THR A 63 -5.14 -5.90 10.04
C THR A 63 -6.25 -4.92 10.36
N SER A 64 -5.93 -3.74 10.89
CA SER A 64 -6.92 -2.69 11.19
C SER A 64 -7.58 -2.11 9.93
N HIS A 65 -6.94 -2.29 8.76
CA HIS A 65 -7.41 -1.78 7.49
C HIS A 65 -8.06 -2.86 6.60
N GLN A 66 -8.01 -4.14 7.01
CA GLN A 66 -8.53 -5.27 6.23
C GLN A 66 -9.96 -5.71 6.62
N ALA A 67 -10.57 -5.11 7.62
CA ALA A 67 -11.80 -5.61 8.26
C ALA A 67 -13.06 -5.59 7.39
N ALA A 68 -13.04 -5.00 6.20
CA ALA A 68 -14.19 -4.99 5.31
C ALA A 68 -14.09 -6.06 4.22
N ARG A 69 -15.18 -6.80 4.00
CA ARG A 69 -15.32 -7.77 2.89
C ARG A 69 -15.07 -7.15 1.52
N ASP A 70 -15.36 -5.86 1.38
CA ASP A 70 -15.10 -5.07 0.17
C ASP A 70 -13.86 -4.18 0.38
N LYS A 71 -12.70 -4.80 0.21
CA LYS A 71 -11.39 -4.28 0.61
C LYS A 71 -11.00 -2.93 0.02
N TRP A 72 -11.59 -2.51 -1.11
CA TRP A 72 -11.17 -1.29 -1.81
C TRP A 72 -12.26 -0.24 -1.95
N SER A 73 -13.51 -0.54 -1.61
CA SER A 73 -14.62 0.41 -1.80
C SER A 73 -14.41 1.72 -1.07
N GLY A 74 -13.90 1.67 0.16
CA GLY A 74 -13.56 2.90 0.91
C GLY A 74 -12.47 3.70 0.21
N ALA A 75 -11.39 3.03 -0.23
CA ALA A 75 -10.30 3.66 -0.95
C ALA A 75 -10.75 4.27 -2.28
N LEU A 76 -11.54 3.54 -3.06
CA LEU A 76 -12.09 4.04 -4.32
C LEU A 76 -12.99 5.25 -4.14
N LYS A 77 -13.85 5.26 -3.11
CA LYS A 77 -14.66 6.43 -2.74
C LYS A 77 -13.80 7.63 -2.38
N THR A 78 -12.75 7.42 -1.60
CA THR A 78 -11.79 8.49 -1.25
C THR A 78 -11.12 9.06 -2.50
N LEU A 79 -10.68 8.21 -3.43
CA LEU A 79 -10.08 8.64 -4.69
C LEU A 79 -11.06 9.41 -5.57
N GLN A 80 -12.30 8.95 -5.69
CA GLN A 80 -13.36 9.64 -6.44
C GLN A 80 -13.66 11.03 -5.87
N ALA A 81 -13.59 11.16 -4.53
CA ALA A 81 -13.79 12.44 -3.83
C ALA A 81 -12.55 13.35 -3.86
N SER A 82 -11.44 12.90 -4.41
CA SER A 82 -10.15 13.61 -4.40
C SER A 82 -9.64 13.90 -5.82
N PRO A 83 -10.27 14.81 -6.56
CA PRO A 83 -9.94 15.06 -7.97
C PRO A 83 -8.51 15.58 -8.19
N GLY A 84 -7.85 16.06 -7.15
CA GLY A 84 -6.44 16.45 -7.22
C GLY A 84 -5.47 15.27 -7.27
N ILE A 85 -5.92 14.02 -7.09
CA ILE A 85 -5.08 12.82 -7.24
C ILE A 85 -5.20 12.31 -8.67
N THR A 86 -4.12 12.41 -9.44
CA THR A 86 -4.05 11.97 -10.83
C THR A 86 -3.18 10.72 -11.02
N GLU A 87 -2.41 10.34 -10.00
CA GLU A 87 -1.54 9.18 -10.06
C GLU A 87 -1.76 8.27 -8.84
N ILE A 88 -1.93 6.96 -9.11
CA ILE A 88 -1.99 5.92 -8.09
C ILE A 88 -0.81 4.97 -8.21
N ILE A 89 -0.21 4.65 -7.06
CA ILE A 89 0.82 3.61 -6.92
C ILE A 89 0.19 2.44 -6.17
N LEU A 90 0.05 1.28 -6.82
CA LEU A 90 -0.30 0.04 -6.14
C LEU A 90 0.90 -0.46 -5.35
N SER A 91 0.72 -0.71 -4.06
CA SER A 91 1.76 -1.17 -3.15
C SER A 91 1.12 -1.84 -1.92
N GLY A 92 1.76 -1.77 -0.77
CA GLY A 92 1.30 -2.37 0.49
C GLY A 92 2.19 -3.54 0.85
N GLY A 93 1.70 -4.76 0.73
CA GLY A 93 2.49 -5.94 0.48
C GLY A 93 2.98 -5.90 -0.96
N ASP A 94 2.85 -6.99 -1.69
CA ASP A 94 3.17 -7.00 -3.12
C ASP A 94 1.88 -7.12 -3.93
N PRO A 95 1.55 -6.13 -4.79
CA PRO A 95 0.33 -6.16 -5.59
C PRO A 95 0.21 -7.40 -6.49
N LEU A 96 1.33 -7.94 -6.98
CA LEU A 96 1.34 -9.14 -7.83
C LEU A 96 1.16 -10.44 -7.02
N SER A 97 1.09 -10.37 -5.68
CA SER A 97 0.59 -11.47 -4.84
C SER A 97 -0.94 -11.64 -4.88
N LEU A 98 -1.66 -10.70 -5.48
CA LEU A 98 -3.10 -10.87 -5.76
C LEU A 98 -3.29 -11.91 -6.87
N SER A 99 -4.42 -12.63 -6.84
CA SER A 99 -4.81 -13.42 -8.02
C SER A 99 -5.11 -12.50 -9.21
N ASN A 100 -4.91 -13.00 -10.42
CA ASN A 100 -5.17 -12.25 -11.66
C ASN A 100 -6.58 -11.64 -11.66
N GLN A 101 -7.58 -12.42 -11.25
CA GLN A 101 -8.98 -11.95 -11.18
C GLN A 101 -9.14 -10.76 -10.22
N ARG A 102 -8.48 -10.79 -9.07
CA ARG A 102 -8.57 -9.69 -8.09
C ARG A 102 -7.81 -8.46 -8.54
N LEU A 103 -6.66 -8.65 -9.17
CA LEU A 103 -5.89 -7.55 -9.73
C LEU A 103 -6.67 -6.89 -10.87
N ASP A 104 -7.27 -7.67 -11.74
CA ASP A 104 -8.10 -7.19 -12.85
C ASP A 104 -9.32 -6.38 -12.35
N ASP A 105 -10.06 -6.90 -11.37
CA ASP A 105 -11.18 -6.17 -10.72
C ASP A 105 -10.72 -4.82 -10.17
N LEU A 106 -9.57 -4.78 -9.48
CA LEU A 106 -9.02 -3.52 -8.96
C LEU A 106 -8.66 -2.55 -10.08
N LEU A 107 -8.01 -3.03 -11.13
CA LEU A 107 -7.60 -2.20 -12.27
C LEU A 107 -8.80 -1.63 -13.02
N ILE A 108 -9.85 -2.43 -13.24
CA ILE A 108 -11.11 -1.98 -13.88
C ILE A 108 -11.74 -0.86 -13.06
N ARG A 109 -11.84 -1.03 -11.74
CA ARG A 109 -12.41 -0.02 -10.84
C ARG A 109 -11.58 1.27 -10.80
N LEU A 110 -10.26 1.18 -10.77
CA LEU A 110 -9.39 2.37 -10.83
C LEU A 110 -9.51 3.08 -12.17
N LYS A 111 -9.57 2.34 -13.29
CA LYS A 111 -9.76 2.91 -14.63
C LYS A 111 -11.08 3.67 -14.77
N SER A 112 -12.10 3.33 -13.99
CA SER A 112 -13.39 4.05 -14.00
C SER A 112 -13.35 5.41 -13.31
N ILE A 113 -12.24 5.81 -12.67
CA ILE A 113 -12.07 7.11 -12.03
C ILE A 113 -11.50 8.10 -13.06
N PRO A 114 -12.28 9.09 -13.53
CA PRO A 114 -11.89 9.92 -14.68
C PRO A 114 -10.64 10.78 -14.44
N THR A 115 -10.36 11.11 -13.18
CA THR A 115 -9.22 11.96 -12.80
C THR A 115 -7.89 11.20 -12.75
N LEU A 116 -7.92 9.87 -12.78
CA LEU A 116 -6.69 9.07 -12.75
C LEU A 116 -6.08 8.95 -14.15
N GLU A 117 -4.91 9.53 -14.31
CA GLU A 117 -4.13 9.54 -15.56
C GLU A 117 -3.03 8.49 -15.57
N ARG A 118 -2.52 8.13 -14.36
CA ARG A 118 -1.36 7.25 -14.24
C ARG A 118 -1.55 6.22 -13.15
N LEU A 119 -1.19 4.98 -13.49
CA LEU A 119 -1.10 3.88 -12.55
C LEU A 119 0.32 3.31 -12.55
N ARG A 120 0.88 3.06 -11.36
CA ARG A 120 2.14 2.34 -11.18
C ARG A 120 1.92 1.14 -10.28
N ILE A 121 2.72 0.10 -10.50
CA ILE A 121 2.75 -1.09 -9.67
C ILE A 121 4.16 -1.21 -9.09
N HIS A 122 4.26 -1.19 -7.76
CA HIS A 122 5.50 -1.45 -7.04
C HIS A 122 5.48 -2.91 -6.57
N THR A 123 6.34 -3.72 -7.14
CA THR A 123 6.44 -5.15 -6.89
C THR A 123 7.88 -5.60 -6.69
N ARG A 124 8.03 -6.77 -6.08
CA ARG A 124 9.29 -7.53 -5.93
C ARG A 124 9.26 -8.87 -6.68
N LEU A 125 8.16 -9.18 -7.35
CA LEU A 125 8.00 -10.33 -8.23
C LEU A 125 8.41 -10.00 -9.66
#